data_0dc274106ab3f27703f22b1458d1b965
#
_entry.id   0dc274106ab3f27703f22b1458d1b965
#
_cell.length_a   1.000
_cell.length_b   1.000
_cell.length_c   1.000
_cell.angle_alpha   90.00
_cell.angle_beta   90.00
_cell.angle_gamma   90.00
#
_symmetry.space_group_name_H-M   'P 1'
#
loop_
_entity.id
_entity.type
_entity.pdbx_description
1 polymer ?
#
loop_
_entity_poly.entity_id
_entity_poly.type
_entity_poly.pdbx_seq_one_letter_code
_entity_poly.pdbx_strand_id
1 'polypeptide(L)'
;MFFGLTNSPAIFQAMMNKLLRDLINTEKVAAFINNMIVGTEDEKGHNELVAEIVKRLEENNLYVKPEKCKWKVREVGFLGVVIELKGIKMEEEKVKDVLDWLTSKCVRDIQKFLELANYYCQFIQSFASIARPLHDMVRKDQK
;
A
#
# COMPACT_ATOMS: atom_id res chain seq x y z
N MET A 1 17.98 4.74 10.70
CA MET A 1 16.73 5.45 11.08
C MET A 1 16.35 5.01 12.48
N PHE A 2 16.12 5.92 13.40
CA PHE A 2 15.71 5.58 14.76
C PHE A 2 14.22 5.22 14.78
N PHE A 3 13.89 4.04 15.32
CA PHE A 3 12.50 3.64 15.53
C PHE A 3 11.89 4.46 16.67
N GLY A 4 10.62 4.85 16.54
CA GLY A 4 9.87 5.56 17.57
C GLY A 4 9.81 7.09 17.42
N LEU A 5 10.52 7.70 16.48
CA LEU A 5 10.34 9.12 16.20
C LEU A 5 9.15 9.32 15.24
N THR A 6 8.25 10.22 15.58
CA THR A 6 7.01 10.49 14.83
C THR A 6 7.25 10.82 13.34
N ASN A 7 8.31 11.55 13.03
CA ASN A 7 8.61 12.00 11.66
C ASN A 7 9.52 11.04 10.86
N SER A 8 10.02 9.97 11.47
CA SER A 8 10.94 9.03 10.80
C SER A 8 10.38 8.42 9.51
N PRO A 9 9.11 7.97 9.45
CA PRO A 9 8.55 7.42 8.22
C PRO A 9 8.50 8.44 7.08
N ALA A 10 8.12 9.69 7.37
CA ALA A 10 8.03 10.75 6.37
C ALA A 10 9.42 11.14 5.81
N ILE A 11 10.43 11.22 6.68
CA ILE A 11 11.82 11.51 6.29
C ILE A 11 12.36 10.38 5.42
N PHE A 12 12.11 9.12 5.80
CA PHE A 12 12.54 7.96 5.02
C PHE A 12 11.86 7.91 3.65
N GLN A 13 10.54 8.17 3.59
CA GLN A 13 9.82 8.27 2.32
C GLN A 13 10.36 9.38 1.42
N ALA A 14 10.66 10.56 1.98
CA ALA A 14 11.24 11.66 1.23
C ALA A 14 12.62 11.30 0.66
N MET A 15 13.44 10.58 1.42
CA MET A 15 14.73 10.07 0.98
C MET A 15 14.57 9.05 -0.16
N MET A 16 13.67 8.07 -0.03
CA MET A 16 13.39 7.09 -1.08
C MET A 16 12.87 7.75 -2.36
N ASN A 17 11.96 8.70 -2.23
CA ASN A 17 11.45 9.47 -3.36
C ASN A 17 12.54 10.29 -4.07
N LYS A 18 13.53 10.82 -3.32
CA LYS A 18 14.67 11.54 -3.91
C LYS A 18 15.61 10.58 -4.63
N LEU A 19 15.92 9.44 -4.01
CA LEU A 19 16.85 8.43 -4.53
C LEU A 19 16.36 7.78 -5.82
N LEU A 20 15.07 7.50 -5.90
CA LEU A 20 14.45 6.78 -7.01
C LEU A 20 13.55 7.64 -7.89
N ARG A 21 13.64 8.98 -7.79
CA ARG A 21 12.72 9.93 -8.44
C ARG A 21 12.52 9.66 -9.93
N ASP A 22 13.62 9.52 -10.67
CA ASP A 22 13.60 9.29 -12.10
C ASP A 22 12.94 7.93 -12.45
N LEU A 23 13.21 6.89 -11.66
CA LEU A 23 12.63 5.56 -11.85
C LEU A 23 11.13 5.54 -11.49
N ILE A 24 10.74 6.23 -10.43
CA ILE A 24 9.32 6.38 -10.04
C ILE A 24 8.55 7.12 -11.13
N ASN A 25 9.14 8.15 -11.73
CA ASN A 25 8.52 8.90 -12.83
C ASN A 25 8.30 8.05 -14.10
N THR A 26 8.95 6.91 -14.24
CA THR A 26 8.67 5.97 -15.34
C THR A 26 7.40 5.13 -15.12
N GLU A 27 6.76 5.26 -13.96
CA GLU A 27 5.61 4.43 -13.52
C GLU A 27 5.91 2.93 -13.39
N LYS A 28 7.18 2.53 -13.54
CA LYS A 28 7.64 1.14 -13.41
C LYS A 28 8.06 0.78 -11.98
N VAL A 29 8.22 1.79 -11.12
CA VAL A 29 8.67 1.62 -9.73
C VAL A 29 7.73 2.39 -8.80
N ALA A 30 7.24 1.73 -7.77
CA ALA A 30 6.57 2.40 -6.66
C ALA A 30 7.28 2.03 -5.35
N ALA A 31 7.49 3.04 -4.50
CA ALA A 31 8.11 2.87 -3.19
C ALA A 31 7.24 3.51 -2.12
N PHE A 32 6.96 2.76 -1.07
CA PHE A 32 6.25 3.25 0.10
C PHE A 32 6.97 2.77 1.37
N ILE A 33 7.62 3.72 2.04
CA ILE A 33 8.49 3.46 3.20
C ILE A 33 9.52 2.39 2.82
N ASN A 34 9.44 1.21 3.43
CA ASN A 34 10.35 0.08 3.23
C ASN A 34 9.84 -0.96 2.21
N ASN A 35 8.67 -0.74 1.63
CA ASN A 35 8.11 -1.62 0.60
C ASN A 35 8.34 -1.01 -0.78
N MET A 36 8.76 -1.84 -1.73
CA MET A 36 8.99 -1.42 -3.10
C MET A 36 8.43 -2.46 -4.06
N ILE A 37 7.82 -1.99 -5.14
CA ILE A 37 7.37 -2.83 -6.23
C ILE A 37 7.98 -2.34 -7.54
N VAL A 38 8.37 -3.29 -8.38
CA VAL A 38 8.93 -3.03 -9.71
C VAL A 38 8.11 -3.83 -10.73
N GLY A 39 7.53 -3.14 -11.70
CA GLY A 39 6.77 -3.76 -12.79
C GLY A 39 7.36 -3.40 -14.14
N THR A 40 7.51 -4.39 -15.04
CA THR A 40 8.00 -4.21 -16.41
C THR A 40 7.32 -5.21 -17.33
N GLU A 41 7.29 -4.90 -18.61
CA GLU A 41 6.68 -5.77 -19.62
C GLU A 41 7.60 -6.90 -20.06
N ASP A 42 8.92 -6.70 -19.98
CA ASP A 42 9.92 -7.65 -20.43
C ASP A 42 10.91 -8.02 -19.32
N GLU A 43 11.46 -9.24 -19.41
CA GLU A 43 12.36 -9.78 -18.39
C GLU A 43 13.73 -9.11 -18.39
N LYS A 44 14.26 -8.72 -19.55
CA LYS A 44 15.57 -8.09 -19.67
C LYS A 44 15.54 -6.70 -19.01
N GLY A 45 14.57 -5.88 -19.39
CA GLY A 45 14.37 -4.56 -18.78
C GLY A 45 14.07 -4.64 -17.28
N HIS A 46 13.38 -5.72 -16.84
CA HIS A 46 13.16 -5.97 -15.42
C HIS A 46 14.49 -6.17 -14.67
N ASN A 47 15.36 -7.04 -15.18
CA ASN A 47 16.63 -7.33 -14.54
C ASN A 47 17.54 -6.07 -14.50
N GLU A 48 17.58 -5.30 -15.60
CA GLU A 48 18.35 -4.05 -15.67
C GLU A 48 17.85 -3.02 -14.65
N LEU A 49 16.53 -2.85 -14.56
CA LEU A 49 15.91 -1.91 -13.63
C LEU A 49 16.14 -2.32 -12.16
N VAL A 50 15.97 -3.60 -11.85
CA VAL A 50 16.24 -4.13 -10.50
C VAL A 50 17.71 -3.96 -10.13
N ALA A 51 18.66 -4.25 -11.04
CA ALA A 51 20.08 -4.05 -10.80
C ALA A 51 20.42 -2.58 -10.51
N GLU A 52 19.82 -1.65 -11.25
CA GLU A 52 20.01 -0.22 -11.04
C GLU A 52 19.45 0.21 -9.66
N ILE A 53 18.27 -0.28 -9.27
CA ILE A 53 17.70 0.02 -7.95
C ILE A 53 18.61 -0.49 -6.84
N VAL A 54 19.05 -1.76 -6.92
CA VAL A 54 19.92 -2.35 -5.89
C VAL A 54 21.22 -1.57 -5.78
N LYS A 55 21.85 -1.22 -6.90
CA LYS A 55 23.06 -0.39 -6.92
C LYS A 55 22.87 0.94 -6.20
N ARG A 56 21.79 1.67 -6.51
CA ARG A 56 21.49 2.96 -5.83
C ARG A 56 21.25 2.80 -4.34
N LEU A 57 20.60 1.72 -3.92
CA LEU A 57 20.41 1.43 -2.50
C LEU A 57 21.73 1.18 -1.82
N GLU A 58 22.63 0.35 -2.38
CA GLU A 58 23.95 0.05 -1.85
C GLU A 58 24.83 1.33 -1.73
N GLU A 59 24.85 2.17 -2.77
CA GLU A 59 25.57 3.44 -2.77
C GLU A 59 25.11 4.39 -1.65
N ASN A 60 23.87 4.22 -1.16
CA ASN A 60 23.29 5.00 -0.06
C ASN A 60 23.22 4.22 1.27
N ASN A 61 23.95 3.12 1.40
CA ASN A 61 23.99 2.25 2.59
C ASN A 61 22.61 1.71 3.00
N LEU A 62 21.76 1.43 2.01
CA LEU A 62 20.46 0.81 2.19
C LEU A 62 20.51 -0.63 1.67
N TYR A 63 20.06 -1.57 2.47
CA TYR A 63 20.13 -2.99 2.16
C TYR A 63 18.75 -3.62 2.12
N VAL A 64 18.50 -4.44 1.10
CA VAL A 64 17.30 -5.26 1.01
C VAL A 64 17.50 -6.56 1.78
N LYS A 65 16.40 -7.13 2.29
CA LYS A 65 16.39 -8.47 2.88
C LYS A 65 15.95 -9.48 1.82
N PRO A 66 16.86 -10.30 1.26
CA PRO A 66 16.56 -11.21 0.17
C PRO A 66 15.41 -12.16 0.50
N GLU A 67 15.32 -12.63 1.75
CA GLU A 67 14.28 -13.52 2.26
C GLU A 67 12.87 -12.91 2.26
N LYS A 68 12.76 -11.59 2.17
CA LYS A 68 11.50 -10.85 2.05
C LYS A 68 11.18 -10.42 0.63
N CYS A 69 12.11 -10.62 -0.29
CA CYS A 69 11.92 -10.24 -1.69
C CYS A 69 11.20 -11.34 -2.46
N LYS A 70 10.22 -10.94 -3.25
CA LYS A 70 9.55 -11.81 -4.22
C LYS A 70 10.04 -11.42 -5.61
N TRP A 71 10.73 -12.35 -6.27
CA TRP A 71 11.36 -12.10 -7.56
C TRP A 71 10.55 -12.71 -8.71
N LYS A 72 10.37 -11.97 -9.80
CA LYS A 72 9.75 -12.45 -11.05
C LYS A 72 8.40 -13.13 -10.86
N VAL A 73 7.57 -12.58 -9.98
CA VAL A 73 6.22 -13.08 -9.74
C VAL A 73 5.21 -12.34 -10.62
N ARG A 74 4.13 -13.03 -11.00
CA ARG A 74 3.03 -12.43 -11.79
C ARG A 74 1.95 -11.79 -10.93
N GLU A 75 1.99 -12.09 -9.65
CA GLU A 75 1.05 -11.60 -8.66
C GLU A 75 1.81 -11.30 -7.36
N VAL A 76 1.57 -10.13 -6.76
CA VAL A 76 2.25 -9.73 -5.53
C VAL A 76 1.34 -8.87 -4.66
N GLY A 77 1.31 -9.17 -3.35
CA GLY A 77 0.69 -8.30 -2.35
C GLY A 77 1.55 -7.05 -2.14
N PHE A 78 0.93 -5.88 -2.21
CA PHE A 78 1.56 -4.59 -1.97
C PHE A 78 0.56 -3.66 -1.28
N LEU A 79 0.88 -3.22 -0.07
CA LEU A 79 0.05 -2.29 0.72
C LEU A 79 -1.41 -2.75 0.87
N GLY A 80 -1.65 -4.04 1.16
CA GLY A 80 -2.99 -4.58 1.41
C GLY A 80 -3.83 -4.84 0.15
N VAL A 81 -3.24 -4.70 -1.03
CA VAL A 81 -3.85 -5.10 -2.30
C VAL A 81 -2.96 -6.10 -3.02
N VAL A 82 -3.55 -6.89 -3.89
CA VAL A 82 -2.82 -7.79 -4.77
C VAL A 82 -2.77 -7.15 -6.15
N ILE A 83 -1.55 -6.96 -6.64
CA ILE A 83 -1.28 -6.45 -7.99
C ILE A 83 -1.01 -7.64 -8.90
N GLU A 84 -1.72 -7.73 -10.00
CA GLU A 84 -1.58 -8.77 -11.02
C GLU A 84 -1.63 -8.18 -12.43
N LEU A 85 -1.30 -8.96 -13.45
CA LEU A 85 -1.28 -8.49 -14.86
C LEU A 85 -2.62 -7.92 -15.34
N LYS A 86 -3.73 -8.35 -14.75
CA LYS A 86 -5.09 -7.90 -15.14
C LYS A 86 -5.59 -6.70 -14.35
N GLY A 87 -4.84 -6.26 -13.33
CA GLY A 87 -5.23 -5.14 -12.49
C GLY A 87 -4.91 -5.34 -11.01
N ILE A 88 -5.72 -4.74 -10.18
CA ILE A 88 -5.56 -4.73 -8.73
C ILE A 88 -6.80 -5.34 -8.08
N LYS A 89 -6.62 -6.22 -7.10
CA LYS A 89 -7.70 -6.80 -6.29
C LYS A 89 -7.40 -6.69 -4.79
N MET A 90 -8.43 -6.83 -3.96
CA MET A 90 -8.23 -6.93 -2.51
C MET A 90 -7.53 -8.26 -2.15
N GLU A 91 -6.70 -8.24 -1.11
CA GLU A 91 -6.22 -9.47 -0.49
C GLU A 91 -7.39 -10.24 0.13
N GLU A 92 -7.46 -11.56 -0.07
CA GLU A 92 -8.56 -12.41 0.45
C GLU A 92 -8.70 -12.32 1.97
N GLU A 93 -7.57 -12.18 2.68
CA GLU A 93 -7.56 -11.99 4.13
C GLU A 93 -8.29 -10.71 4.52
N LYS A 94 -8.12 -9.62 3.76
CA LYS A 94 -8.81 -8.35 4.01
C LYS A 94 -10.30 -8.41 3.69
N VAL A 95 -10.68 -9.20 2.70
CA VAL A 95 -12.11 -9.48 2.45
C VAL A 95 -12.73 -10.22 3.63
N LYS A 96 -12.03 -11.22 4.19
CA LYS A 96 -12.47 -11.93 5.41
C LYS A 96 -12.56 -11.00 6.60
N ASP A 97 -11.55 -10.14 6.84
CA ASP A 97 -11.56 -9.16 7.93
C ASP A 97 -12.84 -8.28 7.88
N VAL A 98 -13.31 -7.91 6.68
CA VAL A 98 -14.55 -7.14 6.51
C VAL A 98 -15.79 -8.01 6.76
N LEU A 99 -15.82 -9.25 6.25
CA LEU A 99 -16.95 -10.15 6.42
C LEU A 99 -17.15 -10.59 7.89
N ASP A 100 -16.05 -10.81 8.59
CA ASP A 100 -16.03 -11.23 9.99
C ASP A 100 -16.10 -10.03 10.96
N TRP A 101 -16.29 -8.81 10.44
CA TRP A 101 -16.34 -7.61 11.27
C TRP A 101 -17.50 -7.68 12.27
N LEU A 102 -17.18 -7.59 13.55
CA LEU A 102 -18.18 -7.63 14.61
C LEU A 102 -19.11 -6.41 14.54
N THR A 103 -20.38 -6.62 14.92
CA THR A 103 -21.37 -5.53 15.00
C THR A 103 -20.85 -4.39 15.87
N SER A 104 -20.81 -3.20 15.30
CA SER A 104 -20.33 -1.99 15.99
C SER A 104 -21.23 -1.64 17.17
N LYS A 105 -20.64 -1.44 18.34
CA LYS A 105 -21.36 -1.13 19.60
C LYS A 105 -21.29 0.34 19.96
N CYS A 106 -20.39 1.10 19.36
CA CYS A 106 -20.18 2.51 19.63
C CYS A 106 -19.69 3.24 18.37
N VAL A 107 -19.76 4.57 18.39
CA VAL A 107 -19.33 5.45 17.30
C VAL A 107 -17.86 5.18 16.89
N ARG A 108 -17.00 4.89 17.84
CA ARG A 108 -15.59 4.60 17.59
C ARG A 108 -15.40 3.31 16.75
N ASP A 109 -16.26 2.31 16.96
CA ASP A 109 -16.20 1.07 16.15
C ASP A 109 -16.63 1.34 14.72
N ILE A 110 -17.67 2.19 14.53
CA ILE A 110 -18.12 2.63 13.19
C ILE A 110 -16.99 3.41 12.49
N GLN A 111 -16.28 4.30 13.22
CA GLN A 111 -15.13 5.04 12.66
C GLN A 111 -14.04 4.09 12.15
N LYS A 112 -13.64 3.10 12.95
CA LYS A 112 -12.64 2.11 12.55
C LYS A 112 -13.08 1.31 11.33
N PHE A 113 -14.34 0.89 11.29
CA PHE A 113 -14.90 0.20 10.13
C PHE A 113 -14.86 1.08 8.88
N LEU A 114 -15.28 2.34 8.99
CA LEU A 114 -15.26 3.28 7.88
C LEU A 114 -13.84 3.58 7.39
N GLU A 115 -12.84 3.66 8.28
CA GLU A 115 -11.43 3.81 7.89
C GLU A 115 -10.97 2.64 7.01
N LEU A 116 -11.25 1.41 7.44
CA LEU A 116 -10.93 0.21 6.66
C LEU A 116 -11.69 0.19 5.34
N ALA A 117 -13.01 0.41 5.37
CA ALA A 117 -13.87 0.37 4.20
C ALA A 117 -13.51 1.48 3.18
N ASN A 118 -13.17 2.68 3.65
CA ASN A 118 -12.70 3.78 2.78
C ASN A 118 -11.40 3.45 2.06
N TYR A 119 -10.48 2.71 2.69
CA TYR A 119 -9.26 2.27 2.03
C TYR A 119 -9.53 1.40 0.79
N TYR A 120 -10.57 0.58 0.86
CA TYR A 120 -10.98 -0.33 -0.20
C TYR A 120 -12.18 0.15 -1.03
N CYS A 121 -12.59 1.42 -0.90
CA CYS A 121 -13.79 1.97 -1.55
C CYS A 121 -13.78 1.82 -3.08
N GLN A 122 -12.61 1.84 -3.71
CA GLN A 122 -12.47 1.65 -5.16
C GLN A 122 -12.93 0.27 -5.66
N PHE A 123 -12.97 -0.75 -4.80
CA PHE A 123 -13.44 -2.10 -5.13
C PHE A 123 -14.94 -2.30 -4.86
N ILE A 124 -15.62 -1.31 -4.28
CA ILE A 124 -17.03 -1.40 -3.86
C ILE A 124 -17.86 -0.46 -4.71
N GLN A 125 -18.71 -1.03 -5.56
CA GLN A 125 -19.62 -0.25 -6.40
C GLN A 125 -20.57 0.58 -5.52
N SER A 126 -20.74 1.86 -5.86
CA SER A 126 -21.63 2.79 -5.13
C SER A 126 -21.30 2.93 -3.64
N PHE A 127 -20.05 2.76 -3.24
CA PHE A 127 -19.59 2.81 -1.84
C PHE A 127 -20.13 4.02 -1.08
N ALA A 128 -20.09 5.21 -1.66
CA ALA A 128 -20.56 6.44 -0.99
C ALA A 128 -22.04 6.36 -0.57
N SER A 129 -22.88 5.75 -1.38
CA SER A 129 -24.32 5.56 -1.08
C SER A 129 -24.52 4.54 0.03
N ILE A 130 -23.74 3.45 0.00
CA ILE A 130 -23.81 2.37 1.00
C ILE A 130 -23.27 2.86 2.34
N ALA A 131 -22.18 3.62 2.36
CA ALA A 131 -21.53 4.10 3.58
C ALA A 131 -22.21 5.32 4.21
N ARG A 132 -23.06 6.04 3.46
CA ARG A 132 -23.72 7.27 3.93
C ARG A 132 -24.42 7.13 5.29
N PRO A 133 -25.25 6.12 5.56
CA PRO A 133 -25.89 5.97 6.87
C PRO A 133 -24.88 5.88 8.03
N LEU A 134 -23.77 5.18 7.82
CA LEU A 134 -22.71 5.04 8.81
C LEU A 134 -21.97 6.38 9.04
N HIS A 135 -21.72 7.14 7.99
CA HIS A 135 -21.14 8.47 8.09
C HIS A 135 -22.08 9.43 8.86
N ASP A 136 -23.38 9.33 8.63
CA ASP A 136 -24.36 10.16 9.34
C ASP A 136 -24.40 9.82 10.84
N MET A 137 -24.21 8.55 11.22
CA MET A 137 -24.11 8.12 12.64
C MET A 137 -22.86 8.66 13.36
N VAL A 138 -21.79 8.94 12.62
CA VAL A 138 -20.50 9.41 13.16
C VAL A 138 -20.47 10.95 13.32
N ARG A 139 -21.38 11.68 12.67
CA ARG A 139 -21.46 13.14 12.78
C ARG A 139 -21.81 13.55 14.22
N LYS A 140 -21.04 14.54 14.76
CA LYS A 140 -21.16 15.01 16.14
C LYS A 140 -22.50 15.71 16.46
N ASP A 141 -23.36 15.95 15.47
CA ASP A 141 -24.58 16.75 15.58
C ASP A 141 -25.86 15.91 15.76
N GLN A 142 -25.76 14.61 15.97
CA GLN A 142 -26.91 13.81 16.39
C GLN A 142 -27.01 13.84 17.93
N LYS A 143 -27.89 14.74 18.41
CA LYS A 143 -28.41 14.75 19.79
C LYS A 143 -29.37 13.58 19.99
#